data_60c7e82b142748698586efb3b3c54600
#
_entry.id   60c7e82b142748698586efb3b3c54600
#
_cell.length_a   1.000
_cell.length_b   1.000
_cell.length_c   1.000
_cell.angle_alpha   90.00
_cell.angle_beta   90.00
_cell.angle_gamma   90.00
#
_symmetry.space_group_name_H-M   'P 1'
#
loop_
_entity.id
_entity.type
_entity.pdbx_description
1 polymer ?
#
loop_
_entity_poly.entity_id
_entity_poly.type
_entity_poly.pdbx_seq_one_letter_code
_entity_poly.pdbx_strand_id
1 'polypeptide(L)' 'MPAQNPYEQYQRNKVLTATPSEVTLMLYEGAIKFCNIAIMAIENNETEKAHINIMKTQRIIE' A
#
# COMPACT_ATOMS: atom_id res chain seq x y z
N MET A 1 16.15 -13.47 -15.12
CA MET A 1 14.86 -13.25 -14.52
C MET A 1 14.98 -13.10 -13.00
N PRO A 2 14.51 -12.06 -12.46
CA PRO A 2 14.62 -11.89 -11.02
C PRO A 2 13.83 -12.98 -10.31
N ALA A 3 14.40 -13.50 -9.26
CA ALA A 3 13.71 -14.42 -8.41
C ALA A 3 12.53 -13.69 -7.78
N GLN A 4 11.44 -14.39 -7.58
CA GLN A 4 10.31 -13.81 -6.87
C GLN A 4 10.71 -13.57 -5.43
N ASN A 5 10.40 -12.38 -4.96
CA ASN A 5 10.61 -12.04 -3.57
C ASN A 5 9.66 -12.91 -2.72
N PRO A 6 10.17 -13.71 -1.77
CA PRO A 6 9.30 -14.55 -0.93
C PRO A 6 8.22 -13.75 -0.22
N TYR A 7 8.52 -12.51 0.15
CA TYR A 7 7.53 -11.65 0.80
C TYR A 7 6.39 -11.29 -0.15
N GLU A 8 6.71 -10.99 -1.40
CA GLU A 8 5.69 -10.68 -2.40
C GLU A 8 4.81 -11.89 -2.67
N GLN A 9 5.40 -13.07 -2.75
CA GLN A 9 4.66 -14.31 -2.95
C GLN A 9 3.72 -14.58 -1.78
N TYR A 10 4.21 -14.36 -0.56
CA TYR A 10 3.39 -14.51 0.64
C TYR A 10 2.21 -13.54 0.62
N GLN A 11 2.46 -12.28 0.28
CA GLN A 11 1.39 -11.28 0.22
C GLN A 11 0.36 -11.61 -0.85
N ARG A 12 0.82 -12.08 -2.01
CA ARG A 12 -0.09 -12.48 -3.08
C ARG A 12 -0.97 -13.63 -2.64
N ASN A 13 -0.40 -14.65 -2.03
CA ASN A 13 -1.15 -15.80 -1.55
C ASN A 13 -2.13 -15.39 -0.47
N LYS A 14 -1.75 -14.48 0.41
CA LYS A 14 -2.63 -13.98 1.45
C LYS A 14 -3.87 -13.30 0.86
N VAL A 15 -3.69 -12.52 -0.19
CA VAL A 15 -4.80 -11.86 -0.86
C VAL A 15 -5.70 -12.88 -1.54
N LEU A 16 -5.10 -13.85 -2.22
CA LEU A 16 -5.86 -14.87 -2.96
C LEU A 16 -6.71 -15.75 -2.05
N THR A 17 -6.29 -15.97 -0.81
CA THR A 17 -6.99 -16.82 0.13
C THR A 17 -7.84 -16.06 1.13
N ALA A 18 -7.83 -14.72 1.06
CA ALA A 18 -8.53 -13.89 2.02
C ALA A 18 -10.04 -13.86 1.74
N THR A 19 -10.82 -13.75 2.80
CA THR A 19 -12.25 -13.52 2.68
C THR A 19 -12.49 -12.09 2.19
N PRO A 20 -13.70 -11.77 1.67
CA PRO A 20 -14.02 -10.40 1.27
C PRO A 20 -13.81 -9.38 2.40
N SER A 21 -14.14 -9.75 3.64
CA SER A 21 -13.92 -8.86 4.77
C SER A 21 -12.44 -8.60 5.01
N GLU A 22 -11.62 -9.63 4.87
CA GLU A 22 -10.18 -9.49 5.03
C GLU A 22 -9.57 -8.63 3.93
N VAL A 23 -10.07 -8.78 2.70
CA VAL A 23 -9.62 -7.93 1.59
C VAL A 23 -9.93 -6.46 1.88
N THR A 24 -11.12 -6.18 2.40
CA THR A 24 -11.51 -4.82 2.77
C THR A 24 -10.56 -4.25 3.82
N LEU A 25 -10.22 -5.04 4.84
CA LEU A 25 -9.27 -4.61 5.85
C LEU A 25 -7.90 -4.32 5.25
N MET A 26 -7.46 -5.16 4.33
CA MET A 26 -6.16 -4.95 3.66
C MET A 26 -6.14 -3.63 2.89
N LEU A 27 -7.25 -3.27 2.25
CA LEU A 27 -7.35 -2.00 1.53
C LEU A 27 -7.24 -0.82 2.48
N TYR A 28 -7.92 -0.89 3.62
CA TYR A 28 -7.82 0.18 4.62
C TYR A 28 -6.41 0.28 5.20
N GLU A 29 -5.80 -0.85 5.49
CA GLU A 29 -4.43 -0.87 6.00
C GLU A 29 -3.47 -0.26 4.98
N GLY A 30 -3.65 -0.59 3.70
CA GLY A 30 -2.84 -0.02 2.65
C GLY A 30 -3.00 1.49 2.53
N ALA A 31 -4.24 1.97 2.63
CA ALA A 31 -4.51 3.40 2.58
C ALA A 31 -3.83 4.13 3.74
N ILE A 32 -3.95 3.59 4.95
CA ILE A 32 -3.31 4.16 6.12
C ILE A 32 -1.79 4.20 5.96
N LYS A 33 -1.22 3.11 5.46
CA LYS A 33 0.21 3.01 5.23
C LYS A 33 0.70 4.10 4.27
N PHE A 34 0.01 4.26 3.13
CA PHE A 34 0.41 5.26 2.16
C PHE A 34 0.22 6.68 2.67
N CYS A 35 -0.82 6.92 3.46
CA CYS A 35 -1.00 8.23 4.10
C CYS A 35 0.15 8.54 5.06
N ASN A 36 0.56 7.57 5.87
CA ASN A 36 1.67 7.76 6.81
C ASN A 36 2.98 8.04 6.07
N ILE A 37 3.23 7.34 4.97
CA ILE A 37 4.40 7.58 4.15
C ILE A 37 4.36 9.00 3.57
N ALA A 38 3.19 9.44 3.12
CA ALA A 38 3.04 10.79 2.57
C ALA A 38 3.32 11.85 3.64
N ILE A 39 2.82 11.65 4.85
CA ILE A 39 3.07 12.58 5.96
C ILE A 39 4.55 12.70 6.24
N MET A 40 5.23 11.57 6.35
CA MET A 40 6.68 11.57 6.60
C MET A 40 7.45 12.23 5.46
N ALA A 41 7.00 12.01 4.22
CA ALA A 41 7.63 12.61 3.06
C ALA A 41 7.50 14.13 3.09
N ILE A 42 6.34 14.64 3.50
CA ILE A 42 6.13 16.08 3.63
C ILE A 42 7.05 16.64 4.71
N GLU A 43 7.17 15.96 5.83
CA GLU A 43 8.05 16.40 6.92
C GLU A 43 9.51 16.44 6.49
N ASN A 44 9.90 15.57 5.58
CA ASN A 44 11.26 15.50 5.04
C ASN A 44 11.45 16.30 3.77
N ASN A 45 10.46 17.10 3.38
CA ASN A 45 10.48 17.93 2.17
C ASN A 45 10.62 17.11 0.88
N GLU A 46 10.10 15.87 0.90
CA GLU A 46 10.08 15.00 -0.28
C GLU A 46 8.72 15.10 -0.97
N THR A 47 8.48 16.23 -1.62
CA THR A 47 7.18 16.56 -2.20
C THR A 47 6.69 15.54 -3.22
N GLU A 48 7.57 15.09 -4.11
CA GLU A 48 7.20 14.11 -5.12
C GLU A 48 6.76 12.79 -4.51
N LYS A 49 7.48 12.31 -3.50
CA LYS A 49 7.16 11.08 -2.82
C LYS A 49 5.82 11.20 -2.10
N ALA A 50 5.55 12.36 -1.48
CA ALA A 50 4.27 12.61 -0.84
C ALA A 50 3.14 12.54 -1.86
N HIS A 51 3.32 13.19 -3.00
CA HIS A 51 2.30 13.22 -4.06
C HIS A 51 1.99 11.82 -4.57
N ILE A 52 3.02 11.02 -4.82
CA ILE A 52 2.85 9.66 -5.32
C ILE A 52 2.05 8.81 -4.33
N ASN A 53 2.36 8.92 -3.05
CA ASN A 53 1.68 8.13 -2.04
C ASN A 53 0.23 8.58 -1.80
N ILE A 54 -0.03 9.87 -1.92
CA ILE A 54 -1.40 10.38 -1.86
C ILE A 54 -2.21 9.85 -3.03
N MET A 55 -1.63 9.80 -4.22
CA MET A 55 -2.31 9.24 -5.38
C MET A 55 -2.62 7.76 -5.20
N LYS A 56 -1.70 7.01 -4.59
CA LYS A 56 -1.93 5.60 -4.30
C LYS A 56 -3.09 5.42 -3.33
N THR A 57 -3.19 6.29 -2.34
CA THR A 57 -4.31 6.27 -1.39
C THR A 57 -5.63 6.52 -2.10
N GLN A 58 -5.66 7.49 -2.99
CA GLN A 58 -6.86 7.78 -3.76
C GLN A 58 -7.33 6.60 -4.59
N ARG A 59 -6.39 5.87 -5.19
CA ARG A 59 -6.73 4.69 -5.99
C ARG A 59 -7.34 3.59 -5.15
N ILE A 60 -6.94 3.47 -3.91
CA ILE A 60 -7.51 2.49 -3.01
C ILE A 60 -8.94 2.85 -2.64
N ILE A 61 -9.19 4.15 -2.41
CA ILE A 61 -10.48 4.64 -1.93
C ILE A 61 -11.52 4.71 -3.04
N GLU A 62 -11.10 5.05 -4.26
CA GLU A 62 -12.05 5.07 -5.37
C GLU A 62 -12.50 3.66 -5.71
#